data_bfd1bd9d2a786d2fd239efce3fdadd48
#
_entry.id   bfd1bd9d2a786d2fd239efce3fdadd48
#
_cell.length_a   1.000
_cell.length_b   1.000
_cell.length_c   1.000
_cell.angle_alpha   90.00
_cell.angle_beta   90.00
_cell.angle_gamma   90.00
#
_symmetry.space_group_name_H-M   'P 1'
#
loop_
_entity.id
_entity.type
_entity.pdbx_description
1 polymer ?
#
loop_
_entity_poly.entity_id
_entity_poly.type
_entity_poly.pdbx_seq_one_letter_code
_entity_poly.pdbx_strand_id
1 'polypeptide(L)'
;GLGPPTCLTQTLLPATKANQMEPHELSANMLTALRRYAKSVMVISSKHEGTRYAMAATAVCEVSLDPPAMLVCVNLNNSMHGPLSQGADFAVNMLHGGQEQIARNAGGAMKGEDRFSEGDWQNGALGLPFLADAQASFICRNSKSLTFGTHSIFIGEVVAAHCADHVDPLVYVDGSYRSNRTAS
;
A
#
# COMPACT_ATOMS: atom_id res chain seq x y z
N GLY A 1 52.90 27.93 -0.26
CA GLY A 1 51.82 27.58 0.67
C GLY A 1 50.50 28.10 0.14
N LEU A 2 49.69 27.22 -0.41
CA LEU A 2 48.29 27.52 -0.78
C LEU A 2 47.43 27.24 0.45
N GLY A 3 46.74 28.26 0.97
CA GLY A 3 45.80 28.13 2.08
C GLY A 3 44.57 27.27 1.72
N PRO A 4 43.87 26.71 2.71
CA PRO A 4 42.70 25.86 2.46
C PRO A 4 41.56 26.66 1.83
N PRO A 5 40.72 26.04 0.97
CA PRO A 5 39.60 26.72 0.36
C PRO A 5 38.56 27.09 1.41
N THR A 6 38.19 28.37 1.44
CA THR A 6 37.10 28.90 2.28
C THR A 6 35.79 28.28 1.85
N CYS A 7 35.21 27.45 2.72
CA CYS A 7 33.85 26.94 2.58
C CYS A 7 32.88 28.12 2.70
N LEU A 8 32.23 28.49 1.58
CA LEU A 8 31.14 29.45 1.57
C LEU A 8 29.93 28.76 2.22
N THR A 9 29.67 29.06 3.47
CA THR A 9 28.42 28.75 4.15
C THR A 9 27.29 29.49 3.42
N GLN A 10 26.57 28.80 2.55
CA GLN A 10 25.29 29.31 2.04
C GLN A 10 24.34 29.44 3.24
N THR A 11 24.12 30.66 3.67
CA THR A 11 23.07 31.01 4.63
C THR A 11 21.73 30.78 3.90
N LEU A 12 21.09 29.65 4.19
CA LEU A 12 19.70 29.42 3.78
C LEU A 12 18.86 30.52 4.44
N LEU A 13 18.39 31.47 3.65
CA LEU A 13 17.39 32.45 4.08
C LEU A 13 16.19 31.68 4.64
N PRO A 14 15.67 32.02 5.83
CA PRO A 14 14.47 31.41 6.36
C PRO A 14 13.35 31.66 5.36
N ALA A 15 12.66 30.58 4.95
CA ALA A 15 11.47 30.68 4.14
C ALA A 15 10.48 31.61 4.85
N THR A 16 10.19 32.74 4.23
CA THR A 16 9.23 33.71 4.76
C THR A 16 7.88 33.04 4.95
N LYS A 17 7.26 33.15 6.13
CA LYS A 17 5.93 32.64 6.48
C LYS A 17 4.81 33.08 5.51
N ALA A 18 5.09 33.99 4.61
CA ALA A 18 4.14 34.60 3.68
C ALA A 18 3.65 33.68 2.54
N ASN A 19 4.12 32.42 2.44
CA ASN A 19 3.75 31.53 1.34
C ASN A 19 3.32 30.11 1.82
N GLN A 20 2.98 29.95 3.09
CA GLN A 20 2.43 28.70 3.59
C GLN A 20 0.90 28.75 3.56
N MET A 21 0.29 27.78 2.85
CA MET A 21 -1.15 27.59 2.86
C MET A 21 -1.65 27.24 4.26
N GLU A 22 -2.87 27.65 4.58
CA GLU A 22 -3.52 27.23 5.82
C GLU A 22 -3.69 25.69 5.84
N PRO A 23 -3.58 25.02 7.01
CA PRO A 23 -3.57 23.56 7.10
C PRO A 23 -4.78 22.88 6.43
N HIS A 24 -5.97 23.47 6.51
CA HIS A 24 -7.19 22.93 5.89
C HIS A 24 -7.17 23.07 4.36
N GLU A 25 -6.64 24.18 3.85
CA GLU A 25 -6.46 24.40 2.40
C GLU A 25 -5.39 23.46 1.85
N LEU A 26 -4.30 23.26 2.58
CA LEU A 26 -3.23 22.33 2.23
C LEU A 26 -3.77 20.90 2.11
N SER A 27 -4.58 20.44 3.06
CA SER A 27 -5.18 19.09 3.03
C SER A 27 -6.12 18.91 1.84
N ALA A 28 -6.96 19.91 1.53
CA ALA A 28 -7.86 19.87 0.38
C ALA A 28 -7.09 19.85 -0.95
N ASN A 29 -6.07 20.69 -1.06
CA ASN A 29 -5.21 20.75 -2.25
C ASN A 29 -4.41 19.45 -2.44
N MET A 30 -3.91 18.86 -1.34
CA MET A 30 -3.24 17.57 -1.37
C MET A 30 -4.16 16.47 -1.90
N LEU A 31 -5.41 16.39 -1.41
CA LEU A 31 -6.39 15.41 -1.91
C LEU A 31 -6.64 15.59 -3.41
N THR A 32 -6.80 16.83 -3.86
CA THR A 32 -6.98 17.16 -5.28
C THR A 32 -5.77 16.74 -6.12
N ALA A 33 -4.57 17.01 -5.63
CA ALA A 33 -3.33 16.62 -6.31
C ALA A 33 -3.16 15.08 -6.35
N LEU A 34 -3.48 14.37 -5.26
CA LEU A 34 -3.42 12.92 -5.18
C LEU A 34 -4.36 12.23 -6.17
N ARG A 35 -5.46 12.86 -6.59
CA ARG A 35 -6.32 12.34 -7.66
C ARG A 35 -5.62 12.24 -9.02
N ARG A 36 -4.56 13.00 -9.25
CA ARG A 36 -3.72 12.94 -10.48
C ARG A 36 -2.73 11.78 -10.46
N TYR A 37 -2.53 11.16 -9.29
CA TYR A 37 -1.57 10.09 -9.11
C TYR A 37 -2.23 8.74 -9.42
N ALA A 38 -1.87 8.14 -10.56
CA ALA A 38 -2.27 6.77 -10.92
C ALA A 38 -1.56 5.77 -10.00
N LYS A 39 -2.32 4.90 -9.36
CA LYS A 39 -1.81 3.91 -8.40
C LYS A 39 -2.31 2.52 -8.74
N SER A 40 -1.44 1.53 -8.65
CA SER A 40 -1.87 0.14 -8.68
C SER A 40 -2.78 -0.16 -7.48
N VAL A 41 -3.85 -0.90 -7.72
CA VAL A 41 -4.78 -1.32 -6.67
C VAL A 41 -4.30 -2.64 -6.11
N MET A 42 -4.18 -2.70 -4.79
CA MET A 42 -3.74 -3.89 -4.07
C MET A 42 -4.76 -4.26 -3.00
N VAL A 43 -4.80 -5.54 -2.67
CA VAL A 43 -5.47 -6.02 -1.45
C VAL A 43 -4.41 -6.56 -0.51
N ILE A 44 -4.36 -5.99 0.68
CA ILE A 44 -3.54 -6.50 1.77
C ILE A 44 -4.37 -7.54 2.50
N SER A 45 -3.82 -8.73 2.68
CA SER A 45 -4.45 -9.80 3.43
C SER A 45 -3.56 -10.27 4.57
N SER A 46 -4.16 -10.71 5.65
CA SER A 46 -3.48 -11.18 6.85
C SER A 46 -4.32 -12.23 7.56
N LYS A 47 -3.70 -12.94 8.49
CA LYS A 47 -4.38 -13.86 9.40
C LYS A 47 -3.81 -13.70 10.80
N HIS A 48 -4.69 -13.51 11.78
CA HIS A 48 -4.31 -13.37 13.17
C HIS A 48 -5.33 -14.09 14.06
N GLU A 49 -4.85 -14.93 14.97
CA GLU A 49 -5.72 -15.71 15.88
C GLU A 49 -6.86 -16.46 15.18
N GLY A 50 -6.57 -17.06 14.02
CA GLY A 50 -7.55 -17.81 13.22
C GLY A 50 -8.45 -16.97 12.33
N THR A 51 -8.52 -15.64 12.53
CA THR A 51 -9.35 -14.71 11.74
C THR A 51 -8.57 -14.18 10.55
N ARG A 52 -9.23 -14.15 9.37
CA ARG A 52 -8.68 -13.54 8.16
C ARG A 52 -9.09 -12.07 8.06
N TYR A 53 -8.17 -11.27 7.56
CA TYR A 53 -8.36 -9.83 7.33
C TYR A 53 -7.97 -9.48 5.91
N ALA A 54 -8.74 -8.60 5.27
CA ALA A 54 -8.40 -8.03 3.98
C ALA A 54 -8.75 -6.55 3.93
N MET A 55 -7.93 -5.75 3.24
CA MET A 55 -8.22 -4.33 2.97
C MET A 55 -7.68 -3.93 1.59
N ALA A 56 -8.43 -3.12 0.87
CA ALA A 56 -7.92 -2.49 -0.34
C ALA A 56 -6.94 -1.36 0.02
N ALA A 57 -5.85 -1.28 -0.70
CA ALA A 57 -4.80 -0.28 -0.50
C ALA A 57 -4.19 0.18 -1.83
N THR A 58 -3.80 1.45 -1.86
CA THR A 58 -2.97 2.03 -2.94
C THR A 58 -1.69 2.65 -2.38
N ALA A 59 -1.57 2.74 -1.06
CA ALA A 59 -0.39 3.26 -0.38
C ALA A 59 0.55 2.10 0.00
N VAL A 60 1.14 1.53 -1.01
CA VAL A 60 2.06 0.37 -0.96
C VAL A 60 3.22 0.65 -1.88
N CYS A 61 4.44 0.33 -1.47
CA CYS A 61 5.59 0.36 -2.36
C CYS A 61 6.69 -0.63 -1.93
N GLU A 62 7.61 -0.88 -2.84
CA GLU A 62 8.88 -1.56 -2.56
C GLU A 62 9.76 -0.69 -1.66
N VAL A 63 10.50 -1.32 -0.75
CA VAL A 63 11.46 -0.67 0.15
C VAL A 63 12.88 -1.00 -0.24
N SER A 64 13.17 -2.27 -0.55
CA SER A 64 14.49 -2.80 -0.82
C SER A 64 14.39 -4.07 -1.64
N LEU A 65 15.46 -4.39 -2.37
CA LEU A 65 15.64 -5.68 -3.03
C LEU A 65 16.68 -6.55 -2.30
N ASP A 66 17.43 -5.98 -1.35
CA ASP A 66 18.39 -6.71 -0.52
C ASP A 66 18.37 -6.18 0.93
N PRO A 67 17.68 -6.84 1.87
CA PRO A 67 16.71 -7.91 1.64
C PRO A 67 15.44 -7.41 0.90
N PRO A 68 14.74 -8.29 0.15
CA PRO A 68 13.50 -7.91 -0.50
C PRO A 68 12.45 -7.49 0.53
N ALA A 69 11.87 -6.31 0.39
CA ALA A 69 10.93 -5.77 1.37
C ALA A 69 9.89 -4.86 0.72
N MET A 70 8.66 -4.90 1.26
CA MET A 70 7.54 -4.06 0.90
C MET A 70 7.07 -3.24 2.10
N LEU A 71 6.50 -2.06 1.87
CA LEU A 71 5.76 -1.33 2.89
C LEU A 71 4.28 -1.19 2.52
N VAL A 72 3.46 -1.12 3.56
CA VAL A 72 2.03 -0.78 3.45
C VAL A 72 1.67 0.28 4.48
N CYS A 73 0.85 1.27 4.08
CA CYS A 73 0.30 2.27 5.00
C CYS A 73 -1.12 1.87 5.39
N VAL A 74 -1.38 1.76 6.69
CA VAL A 74 -2.67 1.34 7.24
C VAL A 74 -3.20 2.40 8.20
N ASN A 75 -4.45 2.83 7.97
CA ASN A 75 -5.12 3.77 8.86
C ASN A 75 -5.33 3.16 10.25
N LEU A 76 -5.11 3.94 11.30
CA LEU A 76 -5.27 3.51 12.71
C LEU A 76 -6.66 2.92 13.01
N ASN A 77 -7.70 3.39 12.30
CA ASN A 77 -9.08 2.92 12.46
C ASN A 77 -9.42 1.70 11.58
N ASN A 78 -8.48 1.20 10.76
CA ASN A 78 -8.73 0.03 9.95
C ASN A 78 -8.66 -1.25 10.80
N SER A 79 -9.56 -2.20 10.56
CA SER A 79 -9.60 -3.48 11.30
C SER A 79 -8.32 -4.29 11.20
N MET A 80 -7.51 -4.09 10.15
CA MET A 80 -6.23 -4.76 9.97
C MET A 80 -5.11 -4.14 10.83
N HIS A 81 -5.27 -2.90 11.29
CA HIS A 81 -4.23 -2.19 12.04
C HIS A 81 -3.84 -2.93 13.34
N GLY A 82 -4.84 -3.38 14.10
CA GLY A 82 -4.60 -4.12 15.36
C GLY A 82 -3.76 -5.38 15.16
N PRO A 83 -4.19 -6.32 14.31
CA PRO A 83 -3.40 -7.51 13.97
C PRO A 83 -1.97 -7.21 13.53
N LEU A 84 -1.77 -6.28 12.60
CA LEU A 84 -0.42 -5.94 12.14
C LEU A 84 0.44 -5.30 13.23
N SER A 85 -0.15 -4.49 14.10
CA SER A 85 0.56 -3.90 15.25
C SER A 85 0.97 -4.94 16.30
N GLN A 86 0.28 -6.07 16.33
CA GLN A 86 0.62 -7.23 17.17
C GLN A 86 1.59 -8.20 16.49
N GLY A 87 2.13 -7.81 15.33
CA GLY A 87 3.14 -8.59 14.63
C GLY A 87 2.60 -9.62 13.64
N ALA A 88 1.29 -9.58 13.30
CA ALA A 88 0.76 -10.45 12.26
C ALA A 88 1.47 -10.19 10.91
N ASP A 89 1.83 -11.25 10.22
CA ASP A 89 2.37 -11.23 8.88
C ASP A 89 1.29 -10.84 7.87
N PHE A 90 1.68 -10.42 6.65
CA PHE A 90 0.72 -9.97 5.64
C PHE A 90 1.13 -10.38 4.22
N ALA A 91 0.14 -10.47 3.34
CA ALA A 91 0.38 -10.58 1.91
C ALA A 91 -0.10 -9.31 1.19
N VAL A 92 0.63 -8.92 0.16
CA VAL A 92 0.29 -7.84 -0.77
C VAL A 92 -0.13 -8.48 -2.08
N ASN A 93 -1.39 -8.33 -2.45
CA ASN A 93 -1.95 -8.89 -3.68
C ASN A 93 -2.24 -7.75 -4.66
N MET A 94 -1.45 -7.62 -5.72
CA MET A 94 -1.64 -6.64 -6.80
C MET A 94 -2.75 -7.14 -7.72
N LEU A 95 -3.83 -6.39 -7.86
CA LEU A 95 -4.98 -6.81 -8.64
C LEU A 95 -4.79 -6.59 -10.14
N HIS A 96 -5.34 -7.51 -10.95
CA HIS A 96 -5.47 -7.30 -12.39
C HIS A 96 -6.82 -6.64 -12.75
N GLY A 97 -6.94 -6.15 -13.97
CA GLY A 97 -8.09 -5.37 -14.44
C GLY A 97 -9.46 -6.03 -14.32
N GLY A 98 -9.52 -7.36 -14.24
CA GLY A 98 -10.76 -8.11 -14.01
C GLY A 98 -11.20 -8.22 -12.54
N GLN A 99 -10.39 -7.72 -11.58
CA GLN A 99 -10.58 -7.93 -10.13
C GLN A 99 -11.11 -6.68 -9.40
N GLU A 100 -11.79 -5.77 -10.10
CA GLU A 100 -12.37 -4.57 -9.49
C GLU A 100 -13.34 -4.91 -8.35
N GLN A 101 -14.12 -5.99 -8.47
CA GLN A 101 -15.06 -6.39 -7.42
C GLN A 101 -14.35 -6.80 -6.13
N ILE A 102 -13.19 -7.47 -6.24
CA ILE A 102 -12.35 -7.83 -5.08
C ILE A 102 -11.86 -6.54 -4.38
N ALA A 103 -11.43 -5.54 -5.16
CA ALA A 103 -11.04 -4.23 -4.62
C ALA A 103 -12.19 -3.56 -3.85
N ARG A 104 -13.40 -3.58 -4.39
CA ARG A 104 -14.60 -3.02 -3.76
C ARG A 104 -14.96 -3.75 -2.47
N ASN A 105 -14.95 -5.08 -2.48
CA ASN A 105 -15.23 -5.91 -1.30
C ASN A 105 -14.25 -5.62 -0.16
N ALA A 106 -12.95 -5.62 -0.46
CA ALA A 106 -11.90 -5.30 0.50
C ALA A 106 -11.89 -3.82 0.91
N GLY A 107 -12.37 -2.92 0.05
CA GLY A 107 -12.48 -1.48 0.26
C GLY A 107 -13.63 -1.03 1.17
N GLY A 108 -14.49 -1.95 1.62
CA GLY A 108 -15.57 -1.67 2.57
C GLY A 108 -16.98 -2.05 2.10
N ALA A 109 -17.17 -2.53 0.87
CA ALA A 109 -18.47 -3.05 0.41
C ALA A 109 -18.87 -4.31 1.20
N MET A 110 -17.88 -5.12 1.61
CA MET A 110 -18.07 -6.31 2.44
C MET A 110 -17.35 -6.19 3.78
N LYS A 111 -17.72 -7.04 4.75
CA LYS A 111 -17.13 -7.07 6.08
C LYS A 111 -16.64 -8.47 6.45
N GLY A 112 -15.66 -8.54 7.33
CA GLY A 112 -15.14 -9.79 7.87
C GLY A 112 -14.78 -10.78 6.78
N GLU A 113 -15.26 -12.01 6.92
CA GLU A 113 -14.98 -13.13 6.03
C GLU A 113 -15.60 -12.96 4.61
N ASP A 114 -16.68 -12.19 4.47
CA ASP A 114 -17.32 -11.94 3.17
C ASP A 114 -16.41 -11.19 2.18
N ARG A 115 -15.33 -10.55 2.66
CA ARG A 115 -14.30 -9.94 1.81
C ARG A 115 -13.55 -10.94 0.94
N PHE A 116 -13.61 -12.22 1.30
CA PHE A 116 -12.92 -13.33 0.61
C PHE A 116 -13.87 -14.13 -0.29
N SER A 117 -15.08 -13.64 -0.55
CA SER A 117 -16.09 -14.33 -1.36
C SER A 117 -15.77 -14.39 -2.85
N GLU A 118 -14.91 -13.52 -3.34
CA GLU A 118 -14.50 -13.42 -4.75
C GLU A 118 -12.98 -13.64 -4.88
N GLY A 119 -12.56 -14.29 -6.00
CA GLY A 119 -11.16 -14.57 -6.31
C GLY A 119 -10.67 -15.93 -5.84
N ASP A 120 -9.51 -16.33 -6.31
CA ASP A 120 -8.87 -17.61 -5.94
C ASP A 120 -7.97 -17.44 -4.69
N TRP A 121 -8.61 -17.39 -3.53
CA TRP A 121 -7.90 -17.26 -2.26
C TRP A 121 -7.34 -18.61 -1.80
N GLN A 122 -6.01 -18.67 -1.68
CA GLN A 122 -5.27 -19.84 -1.22
C GLN A 122 -4.47 -19.53 0.04
N ASN A 123 -4.00 -20.57 0.74
CA ASN A 123 -3.07 -20.42 1.84
C ASN A 123 -1.64 -20.54 1.29
N GLY A 124 -0.89 -19.46 1.41
CA GLY A 124 0.52 -19.40 0.99
C GLY A 124 1.51 -19.66 2.12
N ALA A 125 2.73 -19.20 1.91
CA ALA A 125 3.75 -19.22 2.96
C ALA A 125 3.26 -18.49 4.22
N LEU A 126 3.80 -18.83 5.38
CA LEU A 126 3.38 -18.33 6.70
C LEU A 126 1.90 -18.62 7.04
N GLY A 127 1.21 -19.46 6.26
CA GLY A 127 -0.22 -19.76 6.44
C GLY A 127 -1.15 -18.57 6.13
N LEU A 128 -0.66 -17.59 5.37
CA LEU A 128 -1.42 -16.39 5.02
C LEU A 128 -2.36 -16.62 3.84
N PRO A 129 -3.57 -16.03 3.87
CA PRO A 129 -4.39 -15.96 2.67
C PRO A 129 -3.72 -15.07 1.63
N PHE A 130 -3.56 -15.57 0.40
CA PHE A 130 -3.13 -14.78 -0.74
C PHE A 130 -4.02 -15.07 -1.95
N LEU A 131 -4.10 -14.14 -2.86
CA LEU A 131 -4.91 -14.24 -4.07
C LEU A 131 -4.04 -14.86 -5.18
N ALA A 132 -4.28 -16.14 -5.49
CA ALA A 132 -3.44 -16.90 -6.42
C ALA A 132 -3.60 -16.44 -7.88
N ASP A 133 -4.76 -15.90 -8.23
CA ASP A 133 -5.07 -15.32 -9.53
C ASP A 133 -4.80 -13.80 -9.62
N ALA A 134 -4.10 -13.21 -8.65
CA ALA A 134 -3.70 -11.81 -8.73
C ALA A 134 -2.65 -11.54 -9.82
N GLN A 135 -2.51 -10.28 -10.25
CA GLN A 135 -1.42 -9.85 -11.15
C GLN A 135 -0.04 -10.21 -10.58
N ALA A 136 0.13 -9.99 -9.28
CA ALA A 136 1.26 -10.46 -8.50
C ALA A 136 0.88 -10.52 -7.02
N SER A 137 1.51 -11.41 -6.25
CA SER A 137 1.34 -11.49 -4.81
C SER A 137 2.70 -11.62 -4.12
N PHE A 138 2.88 -10.87 -3.02
CA PHE A 138 4.07 -10.90 -2.18
C PHE A 138 3.68 -11.30 -0.77
N ILE A 139 4.25 -12.37 -0.26
CA ILE A 139 4.02 -12.81 1.12
C ILE A 139 5.13 -12.25 1.98
N CYS A 140 4.77 -11.48 3.00
CA CYS A 140 5.69 -10.68 3.79
C CYS A 140 5.65 -11.07 5.26
N ARG A 141 6.83 -11.27 5.85
CA ARG A 141 7.01 -11.33 7.29
C ARG A 141 7.06 -9.92 7.85
N ASN A 142 6.15 -9.58 8.75
CA ASN A 142 6.10 -8.27 9.39
C ASN A 142 7.37 -8.02 10.21
N SER A 143 8.11 -6.99 9.90
CA SER A 143 9.46 -6.74 10.46
C SER A 143 9.52 -5.47 11.28
N LYS A 144 8.97 -4.36 10.77
CA LYS A 144 9.03 -3.05 11.42
C LYS A 144 7.75 -2.27 11.21
N SER A 145 7.45 -1.40 12.16
CA SER A 145 6.38 -0.42 12.00
C SER A 145 6.74 0.93 12.58
N LEU A 146 6.14 1.97 12.04
CA LEU A 146 6.17 3.30 12.62
C LEU A 146 4.82 3.98 12.39
N THR A 147 4.38 4.79 13.35
CA THR A 147 3.14 5.57 13.25
C THR A 147 3.45 7.02 12.90
N PHE A 148 2.73 7.57 11.94
CA PHE A 148 2.76 8.98 11.59
C PHE A 148 1.34 9.50 11.29
N GLY A 149 0.91 10.50 12.04
CA GLY A 149 -0.43 11.07 11.89
C GLY A 149 -1.52 10.02 12.13
N THR A 150 -2.37 9.83 11.14
CA THR A 150 -3.52 8.91 11.17
C THR A 150 -3.23 7.51 10.67
N HIS A 151 -1.97 7.20 10.32
CA HIS A 151 -1.57 5.94 9.71
C HIS A 151 -0.34 5.36 10.39
N SER A 152 -0.20 4.03 10.30
CA SER A 152 1.05 3.32 10.54
C SER A 152 1.59 2.77 9.23
N ILE A 153 2.91 2.82 9.07
CA ILE A 153 3.65 2.17 8.01
C ILE A 153 4.13 0.84 8.57
N PHE A 154 3.80 -0.25 7.91
CA PHE A 154 4.32 -1.58 8.22
C PHE A 154 5.28 -1.99 7.11
N ILE A 155 6.46 -2.46 7.48
CA ILE A 155 7.48 -2.98 6.58
C ILE A 155 7.57 -4.48 6.78
N GLY A 156 7.44 -5.23 5.69
CA GLY A 156 7.56 -6.69 5.70
C GLY A 156 8.64 -7.17 4.74
N GLU A 157 9.46 -8.11 5.21
CA GLU A 157 10.42 -8.83 4.38
C GLU A 157 9.68 -9.85 3.51
N VAL A 158 9.89 -9.79 2.20
CA VAL A 158 9.25 -10.71 1.25
C VAL A 158 9.88 -12.09 1.37
N VAL A 159 9.06 -13.08 1.70
CA VAL A 159 9.48 -14.49 1.84
C VAL A 159 9.00 -15.37 0.69
N ALA A 160 8.00 -14.92 -0.08
CA ALA A 160 7.55 -15.55 -1.32
C ALA A 160 6.93 -14.51 -2.23
N ALA A 161 7.05 -14.71 -3.54
CA ALA A 161 6.42 -13.87 -4.56
C ALA A 161 5.87 -14.75 -5.68
N HIS A 162 4.69 -14.39 -6.19
CA HIS A 162 4.02 -15.01 -7.31
C HIS A 162 3.64 -13.93 -8.32
N CYS A 163 3.64 -14.23 -9.61
CA CYS A 163 3.19 -13.30 -10.64
C CYS A 163 2.48 -14.06 -11.76
N ALA A 164 1.50 -13.40 -12.36
CA ALA A 164 0.84 -13.87 -13.57
C ALA A 164 1.73 -13.64 -14.81
N ASP A 165 1.55 -14.47 -15.82
CA ASP A 165 2.30 -14.32 -17.10
C ASP A 165 1.85 -13.09 -17.89
N HIS A 166 0.57 -12.70 -17.74
CA HIS A 166 -0.01 -11.56 -18.46
C HIS A 166 -0.04 -10.31 -17.59
N VAL A 167 0.34 -9.16 -18.17
CA VAL A 167 0.39 -7.87 -17.46
C VAL A 167 -0.84 -7.03 -17.79
N ASP A 168 -1.75 -6.89 -16.82
CA ASP A 168 -2.97 -6.06 -16.91
C ASP A 168 -3.33 -5.50 -15.52
N PRO A 169 -2.52 -4.60 -14.92
CA PRO A 169 -2.78 -4.13 -13.58
C PRO A 169 -4.05 -3.30 -13.48
N LEU A 170 -4.82 -3.50 -12.39
CA LEU A 170 -5.90 -2.61 -12.01
C LEU A 170 -5.32 -1.31 -11.44
N VAL A 171 -5.72 -0.18 -12.01
CA VAL A 171 -5.23 1.15 -11.62
C VAL A 171 -6.36 1.98 -11.04
N TYR A 172 -6.07 2.76 -10.00
CA TYR A 172 -6.97 3.76 -9.45
C TYR A 172 -6.42 5.17 -9.73
N VAL A 173 -7.19 5.99 -10.43
CA VAL A 173 -6.84 7.36 -10.76
C VAL A 173 -8.10 8.23 -10.87
N ASP A 174 -8.02 9.44 -10.38
CA ASP A 174 -9.12 10.43 -10.40
C ASP A 174 -10.46 9.89 -9.84
N GLY A 175 -10.39 9.09 -8.78
CA GLY A 175 -11.57 8.51 -8.13
C GLY A 175 -12.20 7.32 -8.83
N SER A 176 -11.55 6.74 -9.85
CA SER A 176 -12.09 5.66 -10.66
C SER A 176 -11.08 4.55 -10.87
N TYR A 177 -11.59 3.32 -10.95
CA TYR A 177 -10.80 2.17 -11.42
C TYR A 177 -10.60 2.24 -12.93
N ARG A 178 -9.43 1.84 -13.38
CA ARG A 178 -9.03 1.75 -14.80
C ARG A 178 -8.27 0.44 -15.02
N SER A 179 -8.45 -0.16 -16.19
CA SER A 179 -7.66 -1.29 -16.67
C SER A 179 -7.37 -1.10 -18.16
N ASN A 180 -6.39 -1.83 -18.68
CA ASN A 180 -6.09 -1.84 -20.11
C ASN A 180 -7.09 -2.67 -20.94
N ARG A 181 -8.06 -3.32 -20.28
CA ARG A 181 -9.12 -4.05 -20.98
C ARG A 181 -10.00 -3.02 -21.69
N THR A 182 -9.85 -2.94 -23.02
CA THR A 182 -10.89 -2.35 -23.88
C THR A 182 -12.19 -3.08 -23.58
N ALA A 183 -13.23 -2.33 -23.21
CA ALA A 183 -14.57 -2.91 -23.10
C ALA A 183 -14.89 -3.60 -24.44
N SER A 184 -14.98 -4.92 -24.41
CA SER A 184 -15.45 -5.75 -25.51
C SER A 184 -16.96 -5.70 -25.59
#